data_047b03fd606a27ad1efee8127925af3d
#
_entry.id   047b03fd606a27ad1efee8127925af3d
#
_cell.length_a   1.000
_cell.length_b   1.000
_cell.length_c   1.000
_cell.angle_alpha   90.00
_cell.angle_beta   90.00
_cell.angle_gamma   90.00
#
_symmetry.space_group_name_H-M   'P 1'
#
loop_
_entity.id
_entity.type
_entity.pdbx_description
1 polymer ?
#
loop_
_entity_poly.entity_id
_entity_poly.type
_entity_poly.pdbx_seq_one_letter_code
_entity_poly.pdbx_strand_id
1 'polypeptide(L)'
;MAYEIDYIPVGDGEKSGDAIALRFGNLSGPREQQSIVVIDGGFKESGELLVDHIKNYYSTEYVDLVVSTHPDADHASGLYIVLEKLSVGQLAMHRPWEHADDIKNFFKDGRITASGLEDRLEKSLQYASDLEALANKKKIPIVEPFQGIKGFNDAVHILGPSQEYYENLLAVFRSTPEPKSVFGVFAPFQKATEEVVRRIQDFLHIDLLNDDDDTTSGENNTSTVMLFNLDGHKLLFTGDAGKTALLNAISYAESLGVSLADLVFLDVPHHGSKRNISSKILKKIKAGTAFVSASKDSPKHPAKKVTNGLQKHGARVFVTRGAALLHHNGGNMRGWGAATAESFHSIVEE
;
A
#
# COMPACT_ATOMS: atom_id res chain seq x y z
N MET A 1 -19.39 -12.02 5.76
CA MET A 1 -18.92 -12.18 4.37
C MET A 1 -17.63 -13.00 4.38
N ALA A 2 -17.52 -14.02 3.52
CA ALA A 2 -16.28 -14.79 3.40
C ALA A 2 -15.26 -14.00 2.58
N TYR A 3 -13.97 -14.21 2.83
CA TYR A 3 -12.90 -13.59 2.05
C TYR A 3 -11.61 -14.42 2.07
N GLU A 4 -10.76 -14.18 1.09
CA GLU A 4 -9.42 -14.73 0.93
C GLU A 4 -8.48 -13.61 0.47
N ILE A 5 -7.32 -13.50 1.11
CA ILE A 5 -6.24 -12.58 0.76
C ILE A 5 -5.02 -13.42 0.46
N ASP A 6 -4.59 -13.42 -0.78
CA ASP A 6 -3.42 -14.17 -1.24
C ASP A 6 -2.30 -13.19 -1.59
N TYR A 7 -1.18 -13.30 -0.90
CA TYR A 7 0.07 -12.60 -1.22
C TYR A 7 0.91 -13.48 -2.12
N ILE A 8 1.27 -12.96 -3.26
CA ILE A 8 2.17 -13.61 -4.22
C ILE A 8 3.58 -13.11 -3.94
N PRO A 9 4.60 -13.98 -3.92
CA PRO A 9 5.97 -13.54 -3.65
C PRO A 9 6.48 -12.58 -4.74
N VAL A 10 7.17 -11.53 -4.32
CA VAL A 10 7.73 -10.51 -5.20
C VAL A 10 9.22 -10.37 -4.98
N GLY A 11 9.97 -10.42 -6.06
CA GLY A 11 11.38 -10.07 -6.10
C GLY A 11 12.33 -11.05 -5.38
N ASP A 12 13.58 -10.66 -5.40
CA ASP A 12 14.71 -11.39 -4.77
C ASP A 12 15.76 -10.39 -4.28
N GLY A 13 16.50 -10.73 -3.22
CA GLY A 13 17.51 -9.87 -2.63
C GLY A 13 16.94 -8.52 -2.17
N GLU A 14 17.46 -7.42 -2.70
CA GLU A 14 17.02 -6.06 -2.31
C GLU A 14 15.69 -5.61 -2.95
N LYS A 15 15.16 -6.38 -3.89
CA LYS A 15 13.97 -6.03 -4.67
C LYS A 15 12.71 -6.65 -4.06
N SER A 16 12.09 -5.98 -3.11
CA SER A 16 10.75 -6.31 -2.63
C SER A 16 9.69 -5.60 -3.49
N GLY A 17 8.43 -5.91 -3.29
CA GLY A 17 7.28 -5.30 -3.95
C GLY A 17 6.00 -5.96 -3.46
N ASP A 18 4.83 -5.48 -3.90
CA ASP A 18 3.53 -6.03 -3.52
C ASP A 18 2.79 -6.63 -4.72
N ALA A 19 2.22 -7.81 -4.52
CA ALA A 19 1.35 -8.48 -5.49
C ALA A 19 0.27 -9.25 -4.71
N ILE A 20 -0.94 -8.70 -4.67
CA ILE A 20 -1.99 -9.17 -3.77
C ILE A 20 -3.26 -9.45 -4.56
N ALA A 21 -3.86 -10.63 -4.35
CA ALA A 21 -5.20 -10.95 -4.81
C ALA A 21 -6.14 -11.06 -3.62
N LEU A 22 -7.26 -10.35 -3.68
CA LEU A 22 -8.33 -10.40 -2.68
C LEU A 22 -9.61 -10.88 -3.36
N ARG A 23 -10.24 -11.92 -2.80
CA ARG A 23 -11.56 -12.40 -3.20
C ARG A 23 -12.50 -12.38 -2.01
N PHE A 24 -13.72 -11.86 -2.17
CA PHE A 24 -14.72 -11.82 -1.10
C PHE A 24 -16.15 -11.96 -1.63
N GLY A 25 -17.08 -12.28 -0.74
CA GLY A 25 -18.49 -12.49 -1.06
C GLY A 25 -18.96 -13.91 -0.71
N ASN A 26 -19.85 -14.49 -1.51
CA ASN A 26 -20.26 -15.88 -1.39
C ASN A 26 -19.28 -16.77 -2.18
N LEU A 27 -18.18 -17.17 -1.53
CA LEU A 27 -17.10 -17.92 -2.20
C LEU A 27 -17.47 -19.34 -2.65
N SER A 28 -18.60 -19.87 -2.16
CA SER A 28 -19.16 -21.16 -2.61
C SER A 28 -20.24 -20.99 -3.70
N GLY A 29 -20.62 -19.75 -3.99
CA GLY A 29 -21.62 -19.38 -4.98
C GLY A 29 -21.03 -19.19 -6.38
N PRO A 30 -21.87 -18.80 -7.34
CA PRO A 30 -21.42 -18.47 -8.69
C PRO A 30 -20.57 -17.19 -8.69
N ARG A 31 -19.83 -16.96 -9.79
CA ARG A 31 -18.85 -15.85 -9.94
C ARG A 31 -19.46 -14.48 -9.64
N GLU A 32 -20.71 -14.25 -10.02
CA GLU A 32 -21.43 -12.99 -9.86
C GLU A 32 -21.70 -12.62 -8.39
N GLN A 33 -21.56 -13.57 -7.47
CA GLN A 33 -21.67 -13.37 -6.03
C GLN A 33 -20.33 -13.13 -5.34
N GLN A 34 -19.26 -13.06 -6.14
CA GLN A 34 -17.90 -12.88 -5.67
C GLN A 34 -17.32 -11.59 -6.27
N SER A 35 -16.54 -10.89 -5.49
CA SER A 35 -15.74 -9.75 -5.93
C SER A 35 -14.26 -10.11 -5.86
N ILE A 36 -13.51 -9.78 -6.91
CA ILE A 36 -12.08 -10.03 -7.01
C ILE A 36 -11.38 -8.71 -7.23
N VAL A 37 -10.43 -8.40 -6.36
CA VAL A 37 -9.59 -7.21 -6.42
C VAL A 37 -8.14 -7.63 -6.48
N VAL A 38 -7.38 -7.03 -7.39
CA VAL A 38 -5.91 -7.11 -7.41
C VAL A 38 -5.36 -5.80 -6.88
N ILE A 39 -4.48 -5.85 -5.90
CA ILE A 39 -3.81 -4.69 -5.31
C ILE A 39 -2.32 -4.85 -5.58
N ASP A 40 -1.78 -3.99 -6.41
CA ASP A 40 -0.42 -4.06 -6.95
C ASP A 40 -0.08 -5.39 -7.65
N GLY A 41 0.96 -5.40 -8.44
CA GLY A 41 1.32 -6.54 -9.29
C GLY A 41 2.76 -6.99 -9.13
N GLY A 42 3.53 -6.32 -8.30
CA GLY A 42 4.95 -6.58 -8.20
C GLY A 42 5.69 -6.29 -9.50
N PHE A 43 6.75 -7.03 -9.74
CA PHE A 43 7.41 -7.07 -11.03
C PHE A 43 6.62 -7.93 -12.04
N LYS A 44 7.03 -7.93 -13.31
CA LYS A 44 6.31 -8.66 -14.37
C LYS A 44 6.17 -10.16 -14.06
N GLU A 45 7.18 -10.77 -13.47
CA GLU A 45 7.15 -12.18 -13.06
C GLU A 45 6.08 -12.45 -12.01
N SER A 46 5.90 -11.55 -11.06
CA SER A 46 4.83 -11.64 -10.05
C SER A 46 3.45 -11.40 -10.67
N GLY A 47 3.36 -10.54 -11.68
CA GLY A 47 2.14 -10.35 -12.49
C GLY A 47 1.71 -11.63 -13.19
N GLU A 48 2.65 -12.42 -13.75
CA GLU A 48 2.36 -13.75 -14.31
C GLU A 48 1.80 -14.70 -13.24
N LEU A 49 2.46 -14.75 -12.07
CA LEU A 49 2.00 -15.57 -10.95
C LEU A 49 0.61 -15.17 -10.46
N LEU A 50 0.28 -13.86 -10.42
CA LEU A 50 -1.06 -13.38 -10.09
C LEU A 50 -2.11 -13.88 -11.09
N VAL A 51 -1.82 -13.79 -12.40
CA VAL A 51 -2.71 -14.29 -13.45
C VAL A 51 -2.98 -15.78 -13.27
N ASP A 52 -1.92 -16.56 -13.09
CA ASP A 52 -2.02 -18.00 -12.87
C ASP A 52 -2.79 -18.31 -11.59
N HIS A 53 -2.54 -17.55 -10.52
CA HIS A 53 -3.25 -17.70 -9.25
C HIS A 53 -4.76 -17.49 -9.42
N ILE A 54 -5.16 -16.38 -10.05
CA ILE A 54 -6.57 -16.05 -10.28
C ILE A 54 -7.26 -17.14 -11.14
N LYS A 55 -6.61 -17.61 -12.20
CA LYS A 55 -7.14 -18.68 -13.04
C LYS A 55 -7.28 -20.00 -12.28
N ASN A 56 -6.26 -20.41 -11.55
CA ASN A 56 -6.20 -21.71 -10.91
C ASN A 56 -7.01 -21.81 -9.61
N TYR A 57 -6.98 -20.76 -8.77
CA TYR A 57 -7.63 -20.81 -7.46
C TYR A 57 -8.96 -20.07 -7.38
N TYR A 58 -9.13 -19.01 -8.18
CA TYR A 58 -10.41 -18.31 -8.25
C TYR A 58 -11.28 -18.77 -9.42
N SER A 59 -10.71 -19.59 -10.30
CA SER A 59 -11.40 -20.22 -11.45
C SER A 59 -12.10 -19.20 -12.35
N THR A 60 -11.43 -18.08 -12.64
CA THR A 60 -11.95 -17.01 -13.48
C THR A 60 -10.83 -16.30 -14.24
N GLU A 61 -11.21 -15.61 -15.31
CA GLU A 61 -10.34 -14.67 -16.04
C GLU A 61 -10.83 -13.23 -15.92
N TYR A 62 -11.76 -12.97 -14.99
CA TYR A 62 -12.31 -11.63 -14.76
C TYR A 62 -11.98 -11.13 -13.35
N VAL A 63 -11.46 -9.92 -13.29
CA VAL A 63 -11.15 -9.16 -12.06
C VAL A 63 -12.04 -7.91 -12.02
N ASP A 64 -12.74 -7.68 -10.92
CA ASP A 64 -13.66 -6.55 -10.79
C ASP A 64 -12.90 -5.22 -10.69
N LEU A 65 -11.81 -5.20 -9.94
CA LEU A 65 -10.99 -4.01 -9.71
C LEU A 65 -9.51 -4.37 -9.66
N VAL A 66 -8.69 -3.63 -10.40
CA VAL A 66 -7.24 -3.59 -10.24
C VAL A 66 -6.86 -2.25 -9.63
N VAL A 67 -6.01 -2.26 -8.60
CA VAL A 67 -5.51 -1.06 -7.92
C VAL A 67 -4.01 -0.99 -8.08
N SER A 68 -3.50 0.12 -8.61
CA SER A 68 -2.09 0.53 -8.51
C SER A 68 -2.00 1.54 -7.37
N THR A 69 -1.39 1.15 -6.26
CA THR A 69 -1.34 2.00 -5.06
C THR A 69 -0.50 3.25 -5.29
N HIS A 70 0.63 3.11 -5.97
CA HIS A 70 1.55 4.18 -6.33
C HIS A 70 2.38 3.78 -7.57
N PRO A 71 3.12 4.71 -8.22
CA PRO A 71 3.68 4.49 -9.55
C PRO A 71 4.98 3.68 -9.61
N ASP A 72 5.57 3.25 -8.49
CA ASP A 72 6.87 2.58 -8.48
C ASP A 72 6.81 1.19 -9.15
N ALA A 73 7.93 0.78 -9.77
CA ALA A 73 8.00 -0.38 -10.66
C ALA A 73 7.67 -1.72 -10.00
N ASP A 74 8.03 -1.86 -8.74
CA ASP A 74 7.82 -3.05 -7.90
C ASP A 74 6.36 -3.19 -7.39
N HIS A 75 5.48 -2.30 -7.83
CA HIS A 75 4.03 -2.32 -7.62
C HIS A 75 3.27 -2.30 -8.95
N ALA A 76 3.63 -1.37 -9.85
CA ALA A 76 2.88 -1.12 -11.08
C ALA A 76 3.23 -2.05 -12.25
N SER A 77 4.49 -2.51 -12.38
CA SER A 77 4.92 -3.17 -13.62
C SER A 77 4.26 -4.54 -13.86
N GLY A 78 3.94 -5.29 -12.81
CA GLY A 78 3.24 -6.57 -12.93
C GLY A 78 1.76 -6.41 -13.25
N LEU A 79 1.14 -5.27 -12.90
CA LEU A 79 -0.25 -4.98 -13.26
C LEU A 79 -0.46 -4.90 -14.78
N TYR A 80 0.57 -4.52 -15.54
CA TYR A 80 0.49 -4.55 -16.99
C TYR A 80 0.15 -5.96 -17.50
N ILE A 81 0.77 -7.00 -16.94
CA ILE A 81 0.49 -8.40 -17.28
C ILE A 81 -0.92 -8.80 -16.87
N VAL A 82 -1.38 -8.35 -15.70
CA VAL A 82 -2.76 -8.59 -15.24
C VAL A 82 -3.76 -7.97 -16.22
N LEU A 83 -3.59 -6.69 -16.59
CA LEU A 83 -4.45 -6.03 -17.57
C LEU A 83 -4.37 -6.64 -18.97
N GLU A 84 -3.20 -7.12 -19.38
CA GLU A 84 -3.01 -7.75 -20.68
C GLU A 84 -3.75 -9.09 -20.78
N LYS A 85 -3.64 -9.95 -19.77
CA LYS A 85 -4.05 -11.36 -19.82
C LYS A 85 -5.43 -11.65 -19.22
N LEU A 86 -5.98 -10.72 -18.42
CA LEU A 86 -7.30 -10.86 -17.82
C LEU A 86 -8.28 -9.81 -18.34
N SER A 87 -9.56 -10.08 -18.16
CA SER A 87 -10.63 -9.09 -18.30
C SER A 87 -10.74 -8.32 -16.99
N VAL A 88 -10.71 -6.99 -17.06
CA VAL A 88 -10.71 -6.11 -15.88
C VAL A 88 -11.89 -5.16 -15.97
N GLY A 89 -12.68 -5.10 -14.90
CA GLY A 89 -13.85 -4.22 -14.80
C GLY A 89 -13.48 -2.75 -14.64
N GLN A 90 -12.46 -2.45 -13.80
CA GLN A 90 -12.01 -1.09 -13.53
C GLN A 90 -10.54 -1.10 -13.09
N LEU A 91 -9.81 -0.05 -13.44
CA LEU A 91 -8.47 0.26 -12.93
C LEU A 91 -8.56 1.49 -12.01
N ALA A 92 -8.13 1.35 -10.76
CA ALA A 92 -7.91 2.45 -9.84
C ALA A 92 -6.42 2.78 -9.81
N MET A 93 -6.05 3.98 -10.26
CA MET A 93 -4.66 4.47 -10.26
C MET A 93 -4.64 5.99 -10.26
N HIS A 94 -3.66 6.57 -9.59
CA HIS A 94 -3.38 8.00 -9.72
C HIS A 94 -2.63 8.29 -11.02
N ARG A 95 -2.94 9.45 -11.63
CA ARG A 95 -2.36 9.91 -12.90
C ARG A 95 -1.66 11.25 -12.72
N PRO A 96 -0.40 11.25 -12.24
CA PRO A 96 0.32 12.49 -11.90
C PRO A 96 0.33 13.56 -13.02
N TRP A 97 0.34 13.13 -14.25
CA TRP A 97 0.34 14.00 -15.43
C TRP A 97 -0.95 14.79 -15.61
N GLU A 98 -2.10 14.25 -15.24
CA GLU A 98 -3.40 14.94 -15.29
C GLU A 98 -3.46 16.14 -14.33
N HIS A 99 -2.61 16.16 -13.28
CA HIS A 99 -2.53 17.25 -12.31
C HIS A 99 -1.47 18.32 -12.66
N ALA A 100 -0.83 18.24 -13.84
CA ALA A 100 0.26 19.12 -14.22
C ALA A 100 -0.14 20.61 -14.24
N ASP A 101 -1.39 20.93 -14.62
CA ASP A 101 -1.89 22.31 -14.63
C ASP A 101 -2.09 22.87 -13.22
N ASP A 102 -2.53 22.05 -12.28
CA ASP A 102 -2.79 22.43 -10.89
C ASP A 102 -1.49 22.73 -10.15
N ILE A 103 -0.42 21.96 -10.42
CA ILE A 103 0.85 22.06 -9.70
C ILE A 103 1.94 22.86 -10.40
N LYS A 104 1.77 23.29 -11.67
CA LYS A 104 2.81 24.03 -12.44
C LYS A 104 3.36 25.27 -11.71
N ASN A 105 2.53 25.91 -10.89
CA ASN A 105 2.91 27.09 -10.13
C ASN A 105 3.64 26.79 -8.81
N PHE A 106 3.82 25.52 -8.44
CA PHE A 106 4.51 25.12 -7.22
C PHE A 106 6.04 25.20 -7.34
N PHE A 107 6.57 25.32 -8.55
CA PHE A 107 8.01 25.26 -8.83
C PHE A 107 8.65 26.66 -8.90
N LYS A 108 9.96 26.71 -8.57
CA LYS A 108 10.74 27.96 -8.60
C LYS A 108 10.87 28.53 -10.01
N ASP A 109 11.04 27.70 -11.03
CA ASP A 109 11.12 28.15 -12.41
C ASP A 109 9.72 28.48 -12.95
N GLY A 110 9.40 29.75 -13.03
CA GLY A 110 8.11 30.24 -13.53
C GLY A 110 7.87 30.05 -15.03
N ARG A 111 8.82 29.43 -15.76
CA ARG A 111 8.68 29.10 -17.20
C ARG A 111 8.09 27.71 -17.42
N ILE A 112 7.85 26.94 -16.35
CA ILE A 112 7.26 25.62 -16.44
C ILE A 112 5.83 25.72 -16.98
N THR A 113 5.57 24.97 -18.05
CA THR A 113 4.24 24.83 -18.65
C THR A 113 3.57 23.55 -18.18
N ALA A 114 2.23 23.52 -18.18
CA ALA A 114 1.48 22.30 -17.85
C ALA A 114 1.89 21.13 -18.75
N SER A 115 1.91 21.34 -20.09
CA SER A 115 2.29 20.28 -21.05
C SER A 115 3.73 19.78 -20.88
N GLY A 116 4.68 20.68 -20.56
CA GLY A 116 6.07 20.27 -20.31
C GLY A 116 6.23 19.47 -19.02
N LEU A 117 5.40 19.75 -18.02
CA LEU A 117 5.38 19.00 -16.76
C LEU A 117 4.66 17.64 -16.93
N GLU A 118 3.54 17.60 -17.64
CA GLU A 118 2.82 16.41 -18.07
C GLU A 118 3.77 15.43 -18.77
N ASP A 119 4.40 15.85 -19.87
CA ASP A 119 5.40 15.05 -20.62
C ASP A 119 6.51 14.50 -19.72
N ARG A 120 6.93 15.30 -18.74
CA ARG A 120 8.00 14.92 -17.82
C ARG A 120 7.56 13.85 -16.84
N LEU A 121 6.36 13.99 -16.26
CA LEU A 121 5.77 13.04 -15.35
C LEU A 121 5.49 11.70 -16.05
N GLU A 122 4.87 11.71 -17.23
CA GLU A 122 4.62 10.50 -18.01
C GLU A 122 5.92 9.72 -18.31
N LYS A 123 6.96 10.42 -18.77
CA LYS A 123 8.24 9.80 -19.10
C LYS A 123 8.98 9.25 -17.88
N SER A 124 8.86 9.90 -16.74
CA SER A 124 9.54 9.48 -15.52
C SER A 124 8.82 8.33 -14.80
N LEU A 125 7.51 8.21 -14.99
CA LEU A 125 6.64 7.21 -14.37
C LEU A 125 6.13 6.22 -15.42
N GLN A 126 7.03 5.72 -16.26
CA GLN A 126 6.73 4.93 -17.46
C GLN A 126 5.84 3.72 -17.17
N TYR A 127 6.03 3.02 -16.03
CA TYR A 127 5.19 1.86 -15.71
C TYR A 127 3.72 2.24 -15.48
N ALA A 128 3.47 3.37 -14.83
CA ALA A 128 2.13 3.87 -14.61
C ALA A 128 1.51 4.41 -15.92
N SER A 129 2.28 5.15 -16.75
CA SER A 129 1.77 5.63 -18.02
C SER A 129 1.51 4.51 -19.03
N ASP A 130 2.34 3.46 -19.06
CA ASP A 130 2.09 2.26 -19.87
C ASP A 130 0.82 1.53 -19.42
N LEU A 131 0.56 1.50 -18.11
CA LEU A 131 -0.63 0.89 -17.53
C LEU A 131 -1.89 1.64 -17.97
N GLU A 132 -1.89 2.97 -17.91
CA GLU A 132 -2.98 3.81 -18.42
C GLU A 132 -3.20 3.59 -19.94
N ALA A 133 -2.12 3.62 -20.72
CA ALA A 133 -2.19 3.42 -22.16
C ALA A 133 -2.83 2.06 -22.53
N LEU A 134 -2.46 0.99 -21.81
CA LEU A 134 -3.06 -0.32 -22.00
C LEU A 134 -4.53 -0.35 -21.57
N ALA A 135 -4.88 0.27 -20.45
CA ALA A 135 -6.26 0.37 -19.97
C ALA A 135 -7.15 1.09 -20.99
N ASN A 136 -6.68 2.24 -21.51
CA ASN A 136 -7.37 2.99 -22.56
C ASN A 136 -7.54 2.17 -23.85
N LYS A 137 -6.51 1.46 -24.29
CA LYS A 137 -6.57 0.55 -25.47
C LYS A 137 -7.62 -0.55 -25.28
N LYS A 138 -7.71 -1.10 -24.08
CA LYS A 138 -8.68 -2.17 -23.71
C LYS A 138 -10.04 -1.62 -23.31
N LYS A 139 -10.22 -0.30 -23.23
CA LYS A 139 -11.43 0.39 -22.78
C LYS A 139 -11.81 0.03 -21.34
N ILE A 140 -10.82 -0.17 -20.49
CA ILE A 140 -11.00 -0.35 -19.05
C ILE A 140 -11.21 1.02 -18.42
N PRO A 141 -12.31 1.26 -17.71
CA PRO A 141 -12.52 2.51 -16.99
C PRO A 141 -11.43 2.76 -15.95
N ILE A 142 -10.91 3.99 -15.91
CA ILE A 142 -9.90 4.41 -14.92
C ILE A 142 -10.55 5.37 -13.92
N VAL A 143 -10.23 5.19 -12.64
CA VAL A 143 -10.61 6.09 -11.55
C VAL A 143 -9.38 6.42 -10.71
N GLU A 144 -9.26 7.66 -10.26
CA GLU A 144 -8.23 8.03 -9.28
C GLU A 144 -8.74 7.79 -7.86
N PRO A 145 -8.07 6.94 -7.08
CA PRO A 145 -8.56 6.49 -5.78
C PRO A 145 -8.27 7.52 -4.67
N PHE A 146 -8.90 8.70 -4.74
CA PHE A 146 -8.78 9.72 -3.71
C PHE A 146 -9.64 9.43 -2.48
N GLN A 147 -9.21 9.97 -1.36
CA GLN A 147 -9.90 9.94 -0.07
C GLN A 147 -11.40 10.23 -0.22
N GLY A 148 -12.23 9.40 0.40
CA GLY A 148 -13.68 9.53 0.38
C GLY A 148 -14.39 8.69 -0.67
N ILE A 149 -13.67 8.18 -1.67
CA ILE A 149 -14.25 7.25 -2.65
C ILE A 149 -14.59 5.93 -1.96
N LYS A 150 -15.73 5.38 -2.33
CA LYS A 150 -16.24 4.11 -1.84
C LYS A 150 -16.57 3.19 -3.00
N GLY A 151 -16.48 1.88 -2.75
CA GLY A 151 -16.79 0.84 -3.72
C GLY A 151 -17.47 -0.37 -3.10
N PHE A 152 -17.96 -1.28 -3.95
CA PHE A 152 -18.53 -2.56 -3.54
C PHE A 152 -19.63 -2.44 -2.48
N ASN A 153 -20.62 -1.56 -2.72
CA ASN A 153 -21.71 -1.25 -1.77
C ASN A 153 -21.19 -0.82 -0.39
N ASP A 154 -20.26 0.12 -0.37
CA ASP A 154 -19.58 0.65 0.82
C ASP A 154 -18.69 -0.37 1.59
N ALA A 155 -18.42 -1.54 1.01
CA ALA A 155 -17.46 -2.46 1.61
C ALA A 155 -16.01 -1.97 1.51
N VAL A 156 -15.71 -1.07 0.57
CA VAL A 156 -14.38 -0.50 0.36
C VAL A 156 -14.44 1.01 0.55
N HIS A 157 -13.54 1.55 1.40
CA HIS A 157 -13.36 2.97 1.63
C HIS A 157 -11.91 3.37 1.35
N ILE A 158 -11.70 4.37 0.49
CA ILE A 158 -10.39 4.98 0.31
C ILE A 158 -10.15 6.00 1.43
N LEU A 159 -9.14 5.74 2.26
CA LEU A 159 -8.79 6.57 3.40
C LEU A 159 -7.73 7.63 3.06
N GLY A 160 -7.02 7.47 1.95
CA GLY A 160 -6.00 8.39 1.48
C GLY A 160 -5.37 7.94 0.16
N PRO A 161 -4.66 8.87 -0.50
CA PRO A 161 -4.46 10.27 -0.16
C PRO A 161 -5.70 11.15 -0.44
N SER A 162 -5.78 12.34 0.20
CA SER A 162 -6.67 13.39 -0.32
C SER A 162 -6.05 13.99 -1.58
N GLN A 163 -6.88 14.56 -2.48
CA GLN A 163 -6.37 15.17 -3.70
C GLN A 163 -5.38 16.30 -3.40
N GLU A 164 -5.68 17.18 -2.44
CA GLU A 164 -4.80 18.26 -2.03
C GLU A 164 -3.43 17.75 -1.53
N TYR A 165 -3.44 16.70 -0.69
CA TYR A 165 -2.18 16.09 -0.21
C TYR A 165 -1.39 15.47 -1.34
N TYR A 166 -2.05 14.77 -2.24
CA TYR A 166 -1.47 14.17 -3.43
C TYR A 166 -0.78 15.22 -4.33
N GLU A 167 -1.46 16.29 -4.69
CA GLU A 167 -0.92 17.37 -5.53
C GLU A 167 0.30 18.03 -4.88
N ASN A 168 0.28 18.23 -3.56
CA ASN A 168 1.46 18.71 -2.84
C ASN A 168 2.64 17.73 -2.91
N LEU A 169 2.38 16.41 -2.87
CA LEU A 169 3.42 15.39 -3.00
C LEU A 169 4.04 15.37 -4.40
N LEU A 170 3.25 15.62 -5.46
CA LEU A 170 3.78 15.71 -6.84
C LEU A 170 4.88 16.75 -6.98
N ALA A 171 4.82 17.85 -6.21
CA ALA A 171 5.85 18.88 -6.21
C ALA A 171 7.21 18.41 -5.69
N VAL A 172 7.25 17.31 -4.95
CA VAL A 172 8.48 16.73 -4.36
C VAL A 172 8.83 15.35 -4.91
N PHE A 173 8.23 14.95 -6.02
CA PHE A 173 8.64 13.75 -6.74
C PHE A 173 10.08 13.87 -7.22
N ARG A 174 10.80 12.75 -7.27
CA ARG A 174 12.21 12.70 -7.72
C ARG A 174 12.41 13.29 -9.13
N SER A 175 11.38 13.23 -9.96
CA SER A 175 11.41 13.71 -11.35
C SER A 175 10.98 15.15 -11.53
N THR A 176 10.34 15.79 -10.55
CA THR A 176 9.82 17.16 -10.69
C THR A 176 10.91 18.21 -10.48
N PRO A 177 10.71 19.44 -11.01
CA PRO A 177 11.63 20.55 -10.78
C PRO A 177 11.67 20.98 -9.31
N GLU A 178 12.60 21.85 -8.94
CA GLU A 178 12.74 22.36 -7.58
C GLU A 178 11.50 23.16 -7.14
N PRO A 179 10.83 22.78 -6.05
CA PRO A 179 9.63 23.49 -5.56
C PRO A 179 9.97 24.84 -4.94
N LYS A 180 9.02 25.78 -4.96
CA LYS A 180 9.15 27.11 -4.31
C LYS A 180 9.30 27.01 -2.80
N SER A 181 8.53 26.11 -2.18
CA SER A 181 8.62 25.77 -0.76
C SER A 181 8.15 24.35 -0.55
N VAL A 182 8.74 23.69 0.43
CA VAL A 182 8.30 22.35 0.90
C VAL A 182 7.33 22.51 2.09
N PHE A 183 6.84 23.75 2.31
CA PHE A 183 5.96 24.06 3.44
C PHE A 183 4.59 23.42 3.26
N GLY A 184 4.25 22.52 4.18
CA GLY A 184 2.95 21.87 4.28
C GLY A 184 2.97 20.35 4.14
N VAL A 185 3.85 19.79 3.31
CA VAL A 185 3.95 18.33 3.11
C VAL A 185 4.82 17.68 4.20
N PHE A 186 5.85 18.41 4.64
CA PHE A 186 6.81 17.98 5.67
C PHE A 186 6.95 19.05 6.77
N ALA A 187 5.86 19.61 7.29
CA ALA A 187 5.96 20.47 8.46
C ALA A 187 6.54 19.64 9.62
N PRO A 188 7.74 19.96 10.14
CA PRO A 188 8.27 19.22 11.26
C PRO A 188 7.32 19.41 12.45
N PHE A 189 6.80 18.33 13.00
CA PHE A 189 6.21 18.37 14.34
C PHE A 189 7.27 18.93 15.27
N GLN A 190 6.99 20.08 15.89
CA GLN A 190 7.91 20.81 16.76
C GLN A 190 8.58 19.84 17.73
N LYS A 191 9.91 19.89 17.76
CA LYS A 191 10.78 19.19 18.71
C LYS A 191 10.27 19.39 20.13
N ALA A 192 9.66 18.37 20.69
CA ALA A 192 9.52 18.25 22.12
C ALA A 192 10.87 17.81 22.67
N THR A 193 11.38 18.55 23.61
CA THR A 193 12.69 18.49 24.29
C THR A 193 13.20 17.06 24.53
N GLU A 194 14.25 16.69 23.81
CA GLU A 194 14.88 15.35 23.76
C GLU A 194 15.67 14.93 25.01
N GLU A 195 15.76 15.75 26.05
CA GLU A 195 16.82 15.54 27.04
C GLU A 195 16.43 14.75 28.31
N VAL A 196 15.16 14.43 28.51
CA VAL A 196 14.71 13.75 29.74
C VAL A 196 14.37 12.27 29.52
N VAL A 197 14.12 11.82 28.28
CA VAL A 197 13.66 10.44 27.98
C VAL A 197 14.82 9.44 27.82
N ARG A 198 16.04 9.91 27.67
CA ARG A 198 17.23 9.08 27.37
C ARG A 198 17.75 8.22 28.53
N ARG A 199 17.24 8.35 29.76
CA ARG A 199 17.84 7.74 30.95
C ARG A 199 17.05 6.65 31.68
N ILE A 200 15.83 6.30 31.24
CA ILE A 200 15.09 5.16 31.82
C ILE A 200 14.54 4.32 30.66
N GLN A 201 15.44 3.68 29.93
CA GLN A 201 15.04 2.66 28.98
C GLN A 201 15.12 1.32 29.69
N ASP A 202 14.12 1.01 30.49
CA ASP A 202 13.95 -0.30 31.02
C ASP A 202 13.57 -1.30 29.90
N PHE A 203 14.30 -2.36 29.89
CA PHE A 203 14.52 -3.41 28.91
C PHE A 203 13.28 -4.19 28.41
N LEU A 204 12.07 -3.84 28.78
CA LEU A 204 10.89 -4.70 28.56
C LEU A 204 9.67 -4.07 27.86
N HIS A 205 9.55 -2.76 27.62
CA HIS A 205 8.30 -2.16 27.15
C HIS A 205 8.40 -0.98 26.19
N ILE A 206 9.56 -0.68 25.59
CA ILE A 206 9.70 0.49 24.70
C ILE A 206 9.55 0.08 23.24
N ASP A 207 8.61 0.70 22.52
CA ASP A 207 8.60 0.70 21.07
C ASP A 207 9.88 1.37 20.57
N LEU A 208 10.73 0.59 19.91
CA LEU A 208 11.98 1.09 19.34
C LEU A 208 11.77 1.83 18.02
N LEU A 209 10.52 2.00 17.62
CA LEU A 209 10.12 2.72 16.41
C LEU A 209 10.11 4.22 16.71
N ASN A 210 10.81 4.95 15.87
CA ASN A 210 10.97 6.39 16.01
C ASN A 210 9.74 7.14 15.47
N ASP A 211 9.30 8.17 16.22
CA ASP A 211 8.25 9.10 15.79
C ASP A 211 8.81 10.31 15.01
N ASP A 212 10.11 10.25 14.61
CA ASP A 212 10.77 11.30 13.83
C ASP A 212 10.07 11.56 12.49
N ASP A 213 10.51 12.63 11.83
CA ASP A 213 9.99 13.09 10.55
C ASP A 213 9.86 11.96 9.51
N ASP A 214 8.83 12.07 8.68
CA ASP A 214 8.63 11.21 7.55
C ASP A 214 9.73 11.42 6.49
N THR A 215 10.54 10.41 6.28
CA THR A 215 11.60 10.41 5.26
C THR A 215 11.25 9.57 4.03
N THR A 216 9.97 9.18 3.92
CA THR A 216 9.44 8.44 2.78
C THR A 216 9.36 9.35 1.54
N SER A 217 9.62 8.80 0.35
CA SER A 217 9.55 9.57 -0.90
C SER A 217 8.15 10.14 -1.15
N GLY A 218 8.08 11.18 -1.99
CA GLY A 218 6.79 11.71 -2.45
C GLY A 218 5.95 10.65 -3.13
N GLU A 219 6.59 9.85 -4.01
CA GLU A 219 5.94 8.77 -4.75
C GLU A 219 5.31 7.73 -3.80
N ASN A 220 6.05 7.23 -2.82
CA ASN A 220 5.54 6.26 -1.85
C ASN A 220 4.41 6.85 -0.98
N ASN A 221 4.53 8.13 -0.59
CA ASN A 221 3.48 8.82 0.17
C ASN A 221 2.18 9.06 -0.62
N THR A 222 2.18 8.86 -1.96
CA THR A 222 0.94 8.85 -2.76
C THR A 222 0.20 7.52 -2.70
N SER A 223 0.70 6.52 -1.99
CA SER A 223 0.06 5.20 -1.89
C SER A 223 -1.39 5.29 -1.46
N THR A 224 -2.24 4.61 -2.21
CA THR A 224 -3.66 4.47 -1.88
C THR A 224 -3.83 3.64 -0.61
N VAL A 225 -4.37 4.24 0.44
CA VAL A 225 -4.71 3.55 1.68
C VAL A 225 -6.17 3.14 1.65
N MET A 226 -6.44 1.84 1.70
CA MET A 226 -7.78 1.27 1.53
C MET A 226 -8.22 0.47 2.76
N LEU A 227 -9.43 0.72 3.21
CA LEU A 227 -10.10 -0.08 4.24
C LEU A 227 -11.22 -0.90 3.59
N PHE A 228 -11.13 -2.22 3.71
CA PHE A 228 -12.24 -3.13 3.45
C PHE A 228 -12.96 -3.44 4.77
N ASN A 229 -14.28 -3.27 4.79
CA ASN A 229 -15.13 -3.68 5.91
C ASN A 229 -16.12 -4.75 5.41
N LEU A 230 -15.75 -6.00 5.62
CA LEU A 230 -16.51 -7.17 5.15
C LEU A 230 -17.33 -7.74 6.31
N ASP A 231 -18.55 -7.22 6.52
CA ASP A 231 -19.44 -7.57 7.65
C ASP A 231 -18.73 -7.46 9.01
N GLY A 232 -18.04 -6.35 9.24
CA GLY A 232 -17.30 -6.08 10.47
C GLY A 232 -15.86 -6.61 10.50
N HIS A 233 -15.43 -7.42 9.53
CA HIS A 233 -14.02 -7.76 9.36
C HIS A 233 -13.31 -6.63 8.64
N LYS A 234 -12.52 -5.86 9.38
CA LYS A 234 -11.76 -4.73 8.84
C LYS A 234 -10.38 -5.17 8.38
N LEU A 235 -10.08 -4.94 7.09
CA LEU A 235 -8.83 -5.27 6.43
C LEU A 235 -8.24 -3.97 5.89
N LEU A 236 -7.02 -3.62 6.27
CA LEU A 236 -6.35 -2.39 5.86
C LEU A 236 -5.18 -2.71 4.92
N PHE A 237 -5.19 -2.09 3.74
CA PHE A 237 -4.10 -2.13 2.76
C PHE A 237 -3.48 -0.75 2.64
N THR A 238 -2.16 -0.68 2.63
CA THR A 238 -1.41 0.57 2.82
C THR A 238 -0.42 0.88 1.71
N GLY A 239 -0.09 -0.09 0.85
CA GLY A 239 1.02 0.03 -0.09
C GLY A 239 2.28 0.52 0.62
N ASP A 240 2.98 1.47 0.04
CA ASP A 240 4.22 2.04 0.59
C ASP A 240 4.01 3.34 1.38
N ALA A 241 2.79 3.60 1.86
CA ALA A 241 2.43 4.81 2.58
C ALA A 241 3.41 5.12 3.72
N GLY A 242 3.90 6.35 3.77
CA GLY A 242 4.75 6.86 4.84
C GLY A 242 3.96 7.26 6.09
N LYS A 243 4.69 7.69 7.10
CA LYS A 243 4.10 8.09 8.39
C LYS A 243 3.03 9.17 8.24
N THR A 244 3.28 10.18 7.41
CA THR A 244 2.36 11.30 7.18
C THR A 244 1.09 10.83 6.48
N ALA A 245 1.22 10.03 5.42
CA ALA A 245 0.08 9.46 4.70
C ALA A 245 -0.79 8.60 5.62
N LEU A 246 -0.19 7.73 6.44
CA LEU A 246 -0.90 6.91 7.40
C LEU A 246 -1.59 7.72 8.50
N LEU A 247 -0.96 8.77 9.02
CA LEU A 247 -1.58 9.64 10.02
C LEU A 247 -2.77 10.43 9.44
N ASN A 248 -2.69 10.86 8.18
CA ASN A 248 -3.80 11.48 7.47
C ASN A 248 -4.96 10.49 7.30
N ALA A 249 -4.67 9.25 6.86
CA ALA A 249 -5.67 8.18 6.71
C ALA A 249 -6.34 7.83 8.06
N ILE A 250 -5.57 7.74 9.15
CA ILE A 250 -6.09 7.53 10.51
C ILE A 250 -7.02 8.68 10.90
N SER A 251 -6.59 9.94 10.72
CA SER A 251 -7.38 11.10 11.08
C SER A 251 -8.70 11.14 10.30
N TYR A 252 -8.66 10.78 9.03
CA TYR A 252 -9.87 10.69 8.20
C TYR A 252 -10.80 9.57 8.67
N ALA A 253 -10.27 8.37 8.93
CA ALA A 253 -11.08 7.27 9.48
C ALA A 253 -11.76 7.67 10.80
N GLU A 254 -11.02 8.30 11.72
CA GLU A 254 -11.55 8.82 12.99
C GLU A 254 -12.66 9.86 12.77
N SER A 255 -12.54 10.73 11.75
CA SER A 255 -13.59 11.71 11.40
C SER A 255 -14.89 11.06 10.93
N LEU A 256 -14.81 9.85 10.37
CA LEU A 256 -15.95 9.03 9.98
C LEU A 256 -16.48 8.15 11.13
N GLY A 257 -15.89 8.24 12.33
CA GLY A 257 -16.20 7.36 13.47
C GLY A 257 -15.69 5.93 13.29
N VAL A 258 -14.73 5.70 12.40
CA VAL A 258 -14.15 4.38 12.13
C VAL A 258 -12.84 4.22 12.90
N SER A 259 -12.78 3.22 13.78
CA SER A 259 -11.55 2.83 14.49
C SER A 259 -10.71 1.90 13.62
N LEU A 260 -9.38 2.11 13.60
CA LEU A 260 -8.39 1.21 13.03
C LEU A 260 -7.65 0.40 14.11
N ALA A 261 -8.12 0.43 15.36
CA ALA A 261 -7.49 -0.30 16.48
C ALA A 261 -8.00 -1.74 16.63
N ASP A 262 -8.88 -2.20 15.76
CA ASP A 262 -9.52 -3.52 15.77
C ASP A 262 -9.57 -4.18 14.38
N LEU A 263 -8.49 -4.03 13.62
CA LEU A 263 -8.35 -4.68 12.32
C LEU A 263 -8.18 -6.19 12.49
N VAL A 264 -8.81 -6.94 11.61
CA VAL A 264 -8.54 -8.38 11.47
C VAL A 264 -7.22 -8.60 10.72
N PHE A 265 -6.96 -7.75 9.73
CA PHE A 265 -5.80 -7.86 8.85
C PHE A 265 -5.19 -6.50 8.56
N LEU A 266 -3.85 -6.47 8.51
CA LEU A 266 -3.04 -5.32 8.10
C LEU A 266 -2.02 -5.76 7.05
N ASP A 267 -2.04 -5.09 5.91
CA ASP A 267 -0.92 -5.00 4.99
C ASP A 267 0.11 -4.03 5.57
N VAL A 268 1.33 -4.52 5.83
CA VAL A 268 2.36 -3.73 6.50
C VAL A 268 3.07 -2.83 5.49
N PRO A 269 3.04 -1.51 5.65
CA PRO A 269 3.53 -0.59 4.64
C PRO A 269 5.00 -0.77 4.30
N HIS A 270 5.30 -0.60 3.01
CA HIS A 270 6.65 -0.54 2.45
C HIS A 270 7.52 -1.72 2.91
N HIS A 271 6.98 -2.91 2.75
CA HIS A 271 7.65 -4.18 3.04
C HIS A 271 8.19 -4.29 4.49
N GLY A 272 7.57 -3.56 5.43
CA GLY A 272 8.03 -3.49 6.82
C GLY A 272 9.21 -2.56 7.06
N SER A 273 9.33 -1.48 6.29
CA SER A 273 10.36 -0.45 6.48
C SER A 273 10.18 0.31 7.79
N LYS A 274 11.26 0.49 8.55
CA LYS A 274 11.25 1.29 9.79
C LYS A 274 10.97 2.78 9.58
N ARG A 275 11.00 3.27 8.33
CA ARG A 275 10.70 4.67 7.99
C ARG A 275 9.20 4.95 7.90
N ASN A 276 8.39 3.91 7.66
CA ASN A 276 6.97 4.04 7.33
C ASN A 276 6.04 3.83 8.54
N ILE A 277 6.54 3.22 9.61
CA ILE A 277 5.78 2.95 10.84
C ILE A 277 6.44 3.62 12.03
N SER A 278 5.62 4.16 12.94
CA SER A 278 6.05 4.73 14.20
C SER A 278 5.23 4.20 15.38
N SER A 279 5.72 4.39 16.60
CA SER A 279 4.98 4.04 17.82
C SER A 279 3.62 4.74 17.90
N LYS A 280 3.53 5.98 17.42
CA LYS A 280 2.28 6.74 17.35
C LYS A 280 1.25 6.09 16.44
N ILE A 281 1.69 5.58 15.28
CA ILE A 281 0.82 4.85 14.33
C ILE A 281 0.35 3.55 14.95
N LEU A 282 1.23 2.74 15.55
CA LEU A 282 0.87 1.45 16.14
C LEU A 282 -0.06 1.54 17.35
N LYS A 283 -0.13 2.70 18.01
CA LYS A 283 -1.16 2.95 19.03
C LYS A 283 -2.56 3.07 18.45
N LYS A 284 -2.67 3.50 17.19
CA LYS A 284 -3.92 3.76 16.47
C LYS A 284 -4.32 2.62 15.51
N ILE A 285 -3.33 2.01 14.85
CA ILE A 285 -3.52 0.86 13.95
C ILE A 285 -3.12 -0.41 14.70
N LYS A 286 -4.09 -1.31 14.96
CA LYS A 286 -3.85 -2.60 15.59
C LYS A 286 -4.55 -3.67 14.80
N ALA A 287 -3.88 -4.77 14.55
CA ALA A 287 -4.42 -5.89 13.78
C ALA A 287 -4.19 -7.23 14.50
N GLY A 288 -5.09 -8.18 14.27
CA GLY A 288 -4.88 -9.57 14.72
C GLY A 288 -3.81 -10.28 13.88
N THR A 289 -3.79 -10.01 12.57
CA THR A 289 -2.81 -10.56 11.64
C THR A 289 -2.20 -9.43 10.82
N ALA A 290 -0.89 -9.47 10.61
CA ALA A 290 -0.17 -8.54 9.76
C ALA A 290 0.69 -9.33 8.77
N PHE A 291 0.55 -9.02 7.48
CA PHE A 291 1.40 -9.58 6.43
C PHE A 291 2.41 -8.54 5.96
N VAL A 292 3.62 -9.01 5.72
CA VAL A 292 4.71 -8.24 5.14
C VAL A 292 5.10 -8.90 3.81
N SER A 293 4.97 -8.18 2.72
CA SER A 293 5.52 -8.60 1.45
C SER A 293 7.00 -8.21 1.39
N ALA A 294 7.88 -9.19 1.51
CA ALA A 294 9.32 -8.97 1.40
C ALA A 294 9.95 -10.06 0.55
N SER A 295 10.96 -9.70 -0.21
CA SER A 295 11.70 -10.63 -1.07
C SER A 295 12.40 -11.72 -0.26
N LYS A 296 12.75 -12.81 -0.93
CA LYS A 296 13.29 -14.02 -0.30
C LYS A 296 14.51 -13.73 0.59
N ASP A 297 15.48 -13.06 0.13
CA ASP A 297 16.73 -12.81 0.86
C ASP A 297 16.95 -11.32 1.12
N SER A 298 15.86 -10.60 1.43
CA SER A 298 15.93 -9.16 1.70
C SER A 298 16.83 -8.85 2.89
N PRO A 299 17.90 -8.05 2.71
CA PRO A 299 18.77 -7.65 3.80
C PRO A 299 18.18 -6.55 4.69
N LYS A 300 17.12 -5.87 4.21
CA LYS A 300 16.56 -4.65 4.84
C LYS A 300 15.15 -4.85 5.36
N HIS A 301 14.37 -5.76 4.74
CA HIS A 301 12.94 -5.89 4.99
C HIS A 301 12.53 -7.31 5.36
N PRO A 302 11.64 -7.46 6.33
CA PRO A 302 11.17 -6.40 7.23
C PRO A 302 12.24 -6.00 8.25
N ALA A 303 12.19 -4.74 8.69
CA ALA A 303 12.96 -4.31 9.84
C ALA A 303 12.46 -5.01 11.13
N LYS A 304 13.37 -5.56 11.93
CA LYS A 304 13.01 -6.26 13.17
C LYS A 304 12.29 -5.37 14.18
N LYS A 305 12.61 -4.07 14.19
CA LYS A 305 11.89 -3.08 15.01
C LYS A 305 10.41 -3.02 14.64
N VAL A 306 10.08 -3.14 13.34
CA VAL A 306 8.69 -3.12 12.84
C VAL A 306 7.95 -4.39 13.25
N THR A 307 8.53 -5.57 13.01
CA THR A 307 7.90 -6.83 13.39
C THR A 307 7.68 -6.93 14.90
N ASN A 308 8.68 -6.54 15.70
CA ASN A 308 8.57 -6.46 17.16
C ASN A 308 7.48 -5.45 17.60
N GLY A 309 7.43 -4.27 16.97
CA GLY A 309 6.42 -3.26 17.27
C GLY A 309 5.01 -3.78 17.02
N LEU A 310 4.76 -4.40 15.87
CA LEU A 310 3.47 -5.02 15.53
C LEU A 310 3.08 -6.11 16.53
N GLN A 311 4.04 -6.98 16.92
CA GLN A 311 3.81 -8.05 17.88
C GLN A 311 3.49 -7.51 19.29
N LYS A 312 4.16 -6.45 19.73
CA LYS A 312 3.84 -5.77 21.01
C LYS A 312 2.43 -5.20 21.04
N HIS A 313 1.90 -4.82 19.88
CA HIS A 313 0.54 -4.33 19.71
C HIS A 313 -0.48 -5.45 19.39
N GLY A 314 -0.08 -6.72 19.49
CA GLY A 314 -0.96 -7.89 19.44
C GLY A 314 -1.05 -8.59 18.09
N ALA A 315 -0.33 -8.14 17.06
CA ALA A 315 -0.38 -8.76 15.75
C ALA A 315 0.45 -10.06 15.68
N ARG A 316 -0.08 -11.06 14.99
CA ARG A 316 0.72 -12.16 14.46
C ARG A 316 1.28 -11.70 13.11
N VAL A 317 2.60 -11.63 13.00
CA VAL A 317 3.29 -11.13 11.80
C VAL A 317 3.76 -12.30 10.94
N PHE A 318 3.48 -12.25 9.64
CA PHE A 318 3.93 -13.22 8.67
C PHE A 318 4.62 -12.50 7.51
N VAL A 319 5.65 -13.10 6.96
CA VAL A 319 6.49 -12.51 5.89
C VAL A 319 6.56 -13.48 4.71
N THR A 320 6.41 -12.99 3.49
CA THR A 320 6.40 -13.82 2.27
C THR A 320 7.74 -14.56 2.05
N ARG A 321 8.86 -13.86 2.09
CA ARG A 321 10.21 -14.42 1.88
C ARG A 321 10.30 -15.43 0.73
N GLY A 322 9.69 -15.08 -0.41
CA GLY A 322 9.65 -15.92 -1.60
C GLY A 322 8.58 -17.02 -1.60
N ALA A 323 7.72 -17.07 -0.59
CA ALA A 323 6.57 -17.97 -0.53
C ALA A 323 5.25 -17.19 -0.51
N ALA A 324 4.21 -17.76 -1.11
CA ALA A 324 2.88 -17.19 -1.05
C ALA A 324 2.27 -17.34 0.35
N LEU A 325 1.44 -16.37 0.76
CA LEU A 325 0.70 -16.41 2.02
C LEU A 325 -0.80 -16.29 1.76
N LEU A 326 -1.60 -17.01 2.54
CA LEU A 326 -3.06 -16.92 2.53
C LEU A 326 -3.57 -16.50 3.90
N HIS A 327 -4.38 -15.43 3.93
CA HIS A 327 -5.25 -15.10 5.07
C HIS A 327 -6.72 -15.21 4.63
N HIS A 328 -7.56 -15.87 5.39
CA HIS A 328 -8.95 -16.09 4.98
C HIS A 328 -9.93 -16.18 6.15
N ASN A 329 -11.20 -15.92 5.83
CA ASN A 329 -12.34 -16.23 6.67
C ASN A 329 -13.41 -16.93 5.81
N GLY A 330 -13.62 -18.24 6.05
CA GLY A 330 -14.57 -19.06 5.29
C GLY A 330 -14.14 -19.33 3.83
N GLY A 331 -12.87 -19.11 3.50
CA GLY A 331 -12.31 -19.37 2.17
C GLY A 331 -11.77 -20.78 1.98
N ASN A 332 -11.33 -21.06 0.76
CA ASN A 332 -10.80 -22.38 0.38
C ASN A 332 -9.30 -22.49 0.67
N MET A 333 -8.89 -23.58 1.30
CA MET A 333 -7.48 -23.87 1.49
C MET A 333 -6.78 -24.13 0.16
N ARG A 334 -5.55 -23.62 0.02
CA ARG A 334 -4.71 -23.78 -1.20
C ARG A 334 -3.93 -25.09 -1.22
N GLY A 335 -3.98 -25.88 -0.15
CA GLY A 335 -3.09 -27.03 0.03
C GLY A 335 -1.64 -26.63 0.36
N TRP A 336 -1.39 -25.37 0.64
CA TRP A 336 -0.07 -24.88 1.08
C TRP A 336 0.20 -25.29 2.53
N GLY A 337 1.50 -25.41 2.87
CA GLY A 337 1.92 -25.61 4.25
C GLY A 337 1.52 -24.43 5.14
N ALA A 338 1.32 -24.68 6.44
CA ALA A 338 1.03 -23.61 7.37
C ALA A 338 2.17 -22.61 7.46
N ALA A 339 1.88 -21.32 7.30
CA ALA A 339 2.86 -20.26 7.47
C ALA A 339 3.27 -20.14 8.95
N THR A 340 4.55 -19.89 9.19
CA THR A 340 5.09 -19.63 10.53
C THR A 340 5.14 -18.15 10.80
N ALA A 341 4.55 -17.71 11.91
CA ALA A 341 4.64 -16.32 12.34
C ALA A 341 6.10 -15.98 12.74
N GLU A 342 6.48 -14.73 12.50
CA GLU A 342 7.77 -14.21 12.97
C GLU A 342 7.89 -14.35 14.49
N SER A 343 9.07 -14.70 14.95
CA SER A 343 9.40 -14.68 16.37
C SER A 343 9.80 -13.26 16.80
N PHE A 344 9.65 -12.98 18.07
CA PHE A 344 10.13 -11.72 18.66
C PHE A 344 11.67 -11.70 18.64
N HIS A 345 12.26 -10.63 18.11
CA HIS A 345 13.70 -10.47 18.00
C HIS A 345 14.27 -9.81 19.26
N SER A 346 15.19 -10.49 19.96
CA SER A 346 15.90 -9.92 21.12
C SER A 346 16.95 -8.87 20.73
N ILE A 347 17.46 -8.95 19.48
CA ILE A 347 18.43 -8.01 18.92
C ILE A 347 17.83 -7.42 17.66
N VAL A 348 17.74 -6.09 17.60
CA VAL A 348 17.23 -5.35 16.45
C VAL A 348 18.30 -4.43 15.89
N GLU A 349 18.09 -3.99 14.64
CA GLU A 349 18.91 -2.98 13.99
C GLU A 349 18.86 -1.62 14.72
N GLU A 350 19.95 -0.86 14.66
CA GLU A 350 20.06 0.51 15.20
C GLU A 350 19.14 1.52 14.46
#